data_c8864e302424e8faeedaa7fdb0ee7829
#
_entry.id   c8864e302424e8faeedaa7fdb0ee7829
#
_cell.length_a   1.000
_cell.length_b   1.000
_cell.length_c   1.000
_cell.angle_alpha   90.00
_cell.angle_beta   90.00
_cell.angle_gamma   90.00
#
_symmetry.space_group_name_H-M   'P 1'
#
loop_
_entity.id
_entity.type
_entity.pdbx_description
1 polymer ?
#
loop_
_entity_poly.entity_id
_entity_poly.type
_entity_poly.pdbx_seq_one_letter_code
_entity_poly.pdbx_strand_id
1 'polypeptide(L)'
;MIFAFYSKLVNLSPRFKKSSKRFLYQFMAQYYQGDDWKFMNYGFINTDHEFQPPELDSADESNRCSIQLYHHLAEAVTLDGQRVLEIGCGRGGGADYIRRYSRVKTMVGLDYSESAAALCRKTYPAPGLVFLSGDAEALPFGNQSFDVILNVESSHCYSHMKKFLGEVRRVLRPGGYFLFADFRDREHLDLLQEQLQSSGMIQLKKTNITANVIAALEADHSAKLGLIRREAPRLLLKLFYEFAGLVGTRVYKRFKEGKAAYLSLVFQKPAA
;
A
#
# COMPACT_ATOMS: atom_id res chain seq x y z
N MET A 1 20.97 -19.63 -0.92
CA MET A 1 21.12 -20.13 0.47
C MET A 1 20.74 -19.08 1.51
N ILE A 2 21.26 -17.87 1.48
CA ILE A 2 20.95 -16.77 2.44
C ILE A 2 19.45 -16.40 2.45
N PHE A 3 18.80 -16.35 1.30
CA PHE A 3 17.37 -16.00 1.18
C PHE A 3 16.42 -17.07 1.75
N ALA A 4 16.76 -18.34 1.60
CA ALA A 4 15.98 -19.46 2.18
C ALA A 4 16.16 -19.52 3.71
N PHE A 5 17.34 -19.16 4.20
CA PHE A 5 17.62 -19.04 5.64
C PHE A 5 16.90 -17.83 6.24
N TYR A 6 16.93 -16.68 5.55
CA TYR A 6 16.18 -15.48 5.94
C TYR A 6 14.66 -15.73 5.99
N SER A 7 14.09 -16.41 4.97
CA SER A 7 12.66 -16.73 4.96
C SER A 7 12.25 -17.67 6.09
N LYS A 8 13.11 -18.61 6.48
CA LYS A 8 12.89 -19.48 7.65
C LYS A 8 12.95 -18.70 8.97
N LEU A 9 13.93 -17.80 9.13
CA LEU A 9 14.07 -16.94 10.30
C LEU A 9 12.90 -15.97 10.47
N VAL A 10 12.41 -15.38 9.38
CA VAL A 10 11.26 -14.45 9.38
C VAL A 10 9.97 -15.14 9.85
N ASN A 11 9.84 -16.45 9.64
CA ASN A 11 8.66 -17.23 10.07
C ASN A 11 8.75 -17.74 11.52
N LEU A 12 9.89 -17.57 12.22
CA LEU A 12 10.10 -18.08 13.58
C LEU A 12 9.37 -17.27 14.67
N SER A 13 9.16 -15.96 14.47
CA SER A 13 8.33 -15.17 15.39
C SER A 13 7.75 -13.92 14.72
N PRO A 14 6.53 -13.48 15.12
CA PRO A 14 5.94 -12.25 14.62
C PRO A 14 6.80 -11.00 14.86
N ARG A 15 7.50 -10.93 16.00
CA ARG A 15 8.42 -9.82 16.34
C ARG A 15 9.62 -9.78 15.40
N PHE A 16 10.21 -10.93 15.08
CA PHE A 16 11.34 -11.02 14.17
C PHE A 16 10.91 -10.67 12.74
N LYS A 17 9.74 -11.11 12.30
CA LYS A 17 9.14 -10.76 11.00
C LYS A 17 8.96 -9.24 10.87
N LYS A 18 8.42 -8.59 11.90
CA LYS A 18 8.22 -7.12 11.94
C LYS A 18 9.55 -6.38 11.90
N SER A 19 10.52 -6.82 12.72
CA SER A 19 11.85 -6.20 12.81
C SER A 19 12.63 -6.34 11.50
N SER A 20 12.63 -7.51 10.87
CA SER A 20 13.34 -7.75 9.61
C SER A 20 12.75 -6.99 8.43
N LYS A 21 11.42 -6.87 8.36
CA LYS A 21 10.76 -6.05 7.35
C LYS A 21 11.05 -4.56 7.58
N ARG A 22 10.96 -4.08 8.83
CA ARG A 22 11.38 -2.70 9.17
C ARG A 22 12.79 -2.41 8.68
N PHE A 23 13.74 -3.30 8.96
CA PHE A 23 15.12 -3.14 8.51
C PHE A 23 15.21 -3.04 6.98
N LEU A 24 14.51 -3.91 6.25
CA LEU A 24 14.51 -3.88 4.79
C LEU A 24 13.94 -2.56 4.25
N TYR A 25 12.80 -2.10 4.76
CA TYR A 25 12.18 -0.84 4.33
C TYR A 25 13.04 0.38 4.69
N GLN A 26 13.64 0.39 5.89
CA GLN A 26 14.58 1.45 6.28
C GLN A 26 15.81 1.46 5.37
N PHE A 27 16.38 0.29 5.09
CA PHE A 27 17.50 0.17 4.16
C PHE A 27 17.15 0.68 2.76
N MET A 28 15.99 0.29 2.22
CA MET A 28 15.56 0.74 0.89
C MET A 28 15.32 2.25 0.85
N ALA A 29 14.70 2.82 1.88
CA ALA A 29 14.47 4.26 1.97
C ALA A 29 15.77 5.07 2.08
N GLN A 30 16.80 4.52 2.76
CA GLN A 30 18.11 5.16 2.89
C GLN A 30 18.97 4.99 1.63
N TYR A 31 18.90 3.82 1.00
CA TYR A 31 19.75 3.47 -0.12
C TYR A 31 19.40 4.26 -1.38
N TYR A 32 18.10 4.40 -1.68
CA TYR A 32 17.65 5.12 -2.86
C TYR A 32 16.83 6.35 -2.49
N GLN A 33 17.38 7.53 -2.76
CA GLN A 33 16.75 8.83 -2.48
C GLN A 33 16.28 9.55 -3.76
N GLY A 34 16.33 8.89 -4.92
CA GLY A 34 15.88 9.45 -6.20
C GLY A 34 14.36 9.61 -6.26
N ASP A 35 13.93 10.58 -7.06
CA ASP A 35 12.51 10.94 -7.22
C ASP A 35 11.75 9.99 -8.15
N ASP A 36 12.46 9.09 -8.86
CA ASP A 36 11.87 8.16 -9.83
C ASP A 36 11.10 7.02 -9.18
N TRP A 37 11.35 6.74 -7.89
CA TRP A 37 10.69 5.66 -7.15
C TRP A 37 9.75 6.22 -6.09
N LYS A 38 8.60 6.70 -6.51
CA LYS A 38 7.58 7.30 -5.63
C LYS A 38 6.64 6.27 -4.99
N PHE A 39 6.43 5.12 -5.65
CA PHE A 39 5.42 4.13 -5.26
C PHE A 39 6.06 2.76 -4.99
N MET A 40 5.44 1.99 -4.09
CA MET A 40 5.86 0.64 -3.72
C MET A 40 4.78 -0.42 -3.97
N ASN A 41 3.71 -0.04 -4.65
CA ASN A 41 2.63 -0.95 -5.02
C ASN A 41 2.86 -1.59 -6.40
N TYR A 42 2.13 -2.67 -6.68
CA TYR A 42 2.21 -3.39 -7.94
C TYR A 42 1.49 -2.70 -9.10
N GLY A 43 0.64 -1.72 -8.80
CA GLY A 43 -0.15 -1.00 -9.79
C GLY A 43 -1.49 -1.66 -10.09
N PHE A 44 -2.27 -0.96 -10.91
CA PHE A 44 -3.59 -1.37 -11.37
C PHE A 44 -3.82 -0.81 -12.77
N ILE A 45 -4.38 -1.63 -13.67
CA ILE A 45 -4.93 -1.19 -14.95
C ILE A 45 -6.39 -1.61 -14.99
N ASN A 46 -7.29 -0.64 -15.16
CA ASN A 46 -8.67 -0.98 -15.42
C ASN A 46 -8.79 -1.57 -16.84
N THR A 47 -9.38 -2.74 -16.94
CA THR A 47 -9.59 -3.45 -18.20
C THR A 47 -10.97 -3.21 -18.80
N ASP A 48 -11.78 -2.38 -18.16
CA ASP A 48 -13.06 -1.94 -18.69
C ASP A 48 -12.85 -0.90 -19.79
N HIS A 49 -13.41 -1.11 -20.95
CA HIS A 49 -13.29 -0.22 -22.11
C HIS A 49 -13.98 1.14 -21.93
N GLU A 50 -14.94 1.23 -21.01
CA GLU A 50 -15.63 2.49 -20.69
C GLU A 50 -14.93 3.32 -19.62
N PHE A 51 -13.90 2.75 -18.97
CA PHE A 51 -13.15 3.43 -17.93
C PHE A 51 -12.38 4.64 -18.49
N GLN A 52 -12.60 5.80 -17.88
CA GLN A 52 -11.81 6.99 -18.16
C GLN A 52 -10.66 7.07 -17.13
N PRO A 53 -9.40 6.91 -17.56
CA PRO A 53 -8.26 7.01 -16.66
C PRO A 53 -8.14 8.44 -16.10
N PRO A 54 -7.59 8.62 -14.89
CA PRO A 54 -7.37 9.96 -14.36
C PRO A 54 -6.46 10.77 -15.26
N GLU A 55 -6.79 12.05 -15.43
CA GLU A 55 -5.87 13.02 -16.03
C GLU A 55 -4.72 13.26 -15.06
N LEU A 56 -3.49 13.12 -15.53
CA LEU A 56 -2.29 13.25 -14.73
C LEU A 56 -1.37 14.33 -15.28
N ASP A 57 -0.64 14.98 -14.39
CA ASP A 57 0.49 15.82 -14.78
C ASP A 57 1.54 14.95 -15.49
N SER A 58 2.26 15.51 -16.46
CA SER A 58 3.27 14.79 -17.25
C SER A 58 4.35 14.12 -16.39
N ALA A 59 4.69 14.72 -15.24
CA ALA A 59 5.64 14.17 -14.27
C ALA A 59 5.15 12.90 -13.53
N ASP A 60 3.85 12.62 -13.58
CA ASP A 60 3.24 11.46 -12.92
C ASP A 60 2.95 10.30 -13.88
N GLU A 61 3.03 10.55 -15.20
CA GLU A 61 2.74 9.55 -16.23
C GLU A 61 3.59 8.29 -16.10
N SER A 62 4.84 8.40 -15.70
CA SER A 62 5.73 7.26 -15.45
C SER A 62 5.28 6.37 -14.29
N ASN A 63 4.37 6.86 -13.44
CA ASN A 63 3.81 6.16 -12.29
C ASN A 63 2.33 5.82 -12.48
N ARG A 64 1.80 5.95 -13.69
CA ARG A 64 0.36 5.82 -14.00
C ARG A 64 -0.26 4.56 -13.42
N CYS A 65 0.33 3.39 -13.62
CA CYS A 65 -0.20 2.14 -13.07
C CYS A 65 -0.30 2.16 -11.54
N SER A 66 0.73 2.67 -10.87
CA SER A 66 0.75 2.79 -9.41
C SER A 66 -0.31 3.78 -8.90
N ILE A 67 -0.47 4.90 -9.59
CA ILE A 67 -1.49 5.91 -9.30
C ILE A 67 -2.91 5.37 -9.51
N GLN A 68 -3.14 4.61 -10.57
CA GLN A 68 -4.45 4.02 -10.84
C GLN A 68 -4.94 3.10 -9.73
N LEU A 69 -4.06 2.45 -8.96
CA LEU A 69 -4.47 1.68 -7.80
C LEU A 69 -5.06 2.58 -6.68
N TYR A 70 -4.44 3.73 -6.44
CA TYR A 70 -4.96 4.72 -5.49
C TYR A 70 -6.24 5.35 -5.98
N HIS A 71 -6.30 5.68 -7.28
CA HIS A 71 -7.49 6.22 -7.94
C HIS A 71 -8.69 5.28 -7.81
N HIS A 72 -8.49 3.98 -8.13
CA HIS A 72 -9.50 2.92 -7.98
C HIS A 72 -10.08 2.84 -6.56
N LEU A 73 -9.26 3.05 -5.53
CA LEU A 73 -9.75 3.09 -4.15
C LEU A 73 -10.46 4.42 -3.84
N ALA A 74 -9.88 5.54 -4.28
CA ALA A 74 -10.37 6.87 -3.98
C ALA A 74 -11.76 7.14 -4.60
N GLU A 75 -12.03 6.60 -5.79
CA GLU A 75 -13.34 6.71 -6.46
C GLU A 75 -14.49 6.04 -5.69
N ALA A 76 -14.18 5.15 -4.76
CA ALA A 76 -15.23 4.46 -3.99
C ALA A 76 -15.98 5.37 -3.01
N VAL A 77 -15.41 6.54 -2.66
CA VAL A 77 -15.96 7.49 -1.68
C VAL A 77 -15.61 8.93 -2.04
N THR A 78 -16.39 9.89 -1.56
CA THR A 78 -16.05 11.31 -1.70
C THR A 78 -14.93 11.69 -0.73
N LEU A 79 -13.81 12.18 -1.26
CA LEU A 79 -12.67 12.64 -0.46
C LEU A 79 -12.69 14.15 -0.18
N ASP A 80 -13.49 14.92 -0.89
CA ASP A 80 -13.58 16.38 -0.77
C ASP A 80 -13.89 16.82 0.66
N GLY A 81 -13.05 17.66 1.21
CA GLY A 81 -13.19 18.19 2.57
C GLY A 81 -12.87 17.17 3.68
N GLN A 82 -12.49 15.93 3.37
CA GLN A 82 -12.26 14.87 4.33
C GLN A 82 -10.85 14.94 4.95
N ARG A 83 -10.73 14.43 6.17
CA ARG A 83 -9.45 14.14 6.84
C ARG A 83 -9.06 12.71 6.52
N VAL A 84 -7.99 12.55 5.76
CA VAL A 84 -7.57 11.28 5.21
C VAL A 84 -6.27 10.82 5.87
N LEU A 85 -6.19 9.53 6.21
CA LEU A 85 -5.00 8.86 6.71
C LEU A 85 -4.63 7.71 5.77
N GLU A 86 -3.39 7.67 5.31
CA GLU A 86 -2.80 6.47 4.71
C GLU A 86 -1.91 5.76 5.73
N ILE A 87 -2.19 4.48 6.00
CA ILE A 87 -1.40 3.65 6.91
C ILE A 87 -0.50 2.73 6.08
N GLY A 88 0.82 2.82 6.30
CA GLY A 88 1.83 2.16 5.50
C GLY A 88 2.11 2.90 4.19
N CYS A 89 2.31 4.23 4.29
CA CYS A 89 2.46 5.10 3.11
C CYS A 89 3.80 4.90 2.35
N GLY A 90 4.74 4.14 2.91
CA GLY A 90 6.01 3.83 2.27
C GLY A 90 6.76 5.08 1.83
N ARG A 91 6.89 5.29 0.52
CA ARG A 91 7.59 6.44 -0.08
C ARG A 91 6.69 7.67 -0.33
N GLY A 92 5.43 7.62 0.10
CA GLY A 92 4.53 8.77 0.14
C GLY A 92 3.84 9.13 -1.16
N GLY A 93 4.13 8.45 -2.29
CA GLY A 93 3.55 8.79 -3.59
C GLY A 93 2.01 8.70 -3.60
N GLY A 94 1.42 7.76 -2.85
CA GLY A 94 -0.04 7.64 -2.73
C GLY A 94 -0.65 8.82 -1.98
N ALA A 95 -0.07 9.19 -0.84
CA ALA A 95 -0.50 10.36 -0.07
C ALA A 95 -0.36 11.67 -0.86
N ASP A 96 0.75 11.83 -1.59
CA ASP A 96 0.97 12.99 -2.46
C ASP A 96 -0.06 13.03 -3.59
N TYR A 97 -0.33 11.89 -4.26
CA TYR A 97 -1.37 11.79 -5.29
C TYR A 97 -2.74 12.23 -4.73
N ILE A 98 -3.20 11.63 -3.63
CA ILE A 98 -4.50 11.99 -3.02
C ILE A 98 -4.54 13.49 -2.68
N ARG A 99 -3.46 14.04 -2.12
CA ARG A 99 -3.41 15.48 -1.76
C ARG A 99 -3.48 16.40 -2.96
N ARG A 100 -2.85 16.06 -4.08
CA ARG A 100 -2.81 16.91 -5.28
C ARG A 100 -4.06 16.79 -6.16
N TYR A 101 -4.60 15.57 -6.27
CA TYR A 101 -5.70 15.30 -7.19
C TYR A 101 -7.09 15.25 -6.52
N SER A 102 -7.14 15.39 -5.20
CA SER A 102 -8.38 15.46 -4.43
C SER A 102 -8.38 16.67 -3.49
N ARG A 103 -9.54 17.29 -3.28
CA ARG A 103 -9.68 18.45 -2.39
C ARG A 103 -9.84 18.04 -0.93
N VAL A 104 -8.95 17.18 -0.43
CA VAL A 104 -8.97 16.74 0.96
C VAL A 104 -8.68 17.90 1.92
N LYS A 105 -9.33 17.88 3.10
CA LYS A 105 -9.04 18.85 4.16
C LYS A 105 -7.62 18.70 4.70
N THR A 106 -7.24 17.46 4.99
CA THR A 106 -5.88 17.08 5.42
C THR A 106 -5.56 15.70 4.93
N MET A 107 -4.29 15.47 4.59
CA MET A 107 -3.74 14.15 4.26
C MET A 107 -2.59 13.82 5.20
N VAL A 108 -2.67 12.68 5.88
CA VAL A 108 -1.61 12.17 6.74
C VAL A 108 -1.13 10.85 6.18
N GLY A 109 0.18 10.74 5.93
CA GLY A 109 0.86 9.46 5.63
C GLY A 109 1.57 8.96 6.88
N LEU A 110 1.30 7.72 7.29
CA LEU A 110 1.98 7.08 8.40
C LEU A 110 2.71 5.84 7.91
N ASP A 111 3.99 5.73 8.26
CA ASP A 111 4.79 4.53 7.99
C ASP A 111 5.53 4.06 9.24
N TYR A 112 5.84 2.78 9.31
CA TYR A 112 6.60 2.22 10.42
C TYR A 112 8.07 2.66 10.43
N SER A 113 8.61 3.05 9.26
CA SER A 113 9.99 3.48 9.06
C SER A 113 10.13 4.99 9.24
N GLU A 114 10.88 5.42 10.27
CA GLU A 114 11.21 6.86 10.42
C GLU A 114 12.00 7.39 9.22
N SER A 115 12.89 6.57 8.62
CA SER A 115 13.66 6.97 7.44
C SER A 115 12.74 7.21 6.23
N ALA A 116 11.68 6.40 6.06
CA ALA A 116 10.69 6.61 5.02
C ALA A 116 9.86 7.88 5.28
N ALA A 117 9.38 8.08 6.49
CA ALA A 117 8.65 9.29 6.87
C ALA A 117 9.50 10.56 6.69
N ALA A 118 10.78 10.53 7.08
CA ALA A 118 11.72 11.64 6.89
C ALA A 118 11.94 11.95 5.39
N LEU A 119 12.11 10.91 4.57
CA LEU A 119 12.20 11.06 3.12
C LEU A 119 10.95 11.72 2.54
N CYS A 120 9.76 11.24 2.93
CA CYS A 120 8.48 11.79 2.46
C CYS A 120 8.32 13.28 2.83
N ARG A 121 8.67 13.67 4.06
CA ARG A 121 8.63 15.09 4.49
C ARG A 121 9.54 15.98 3.64
N LYS A 122 10.69 15.46 3.21
CA LYS A 122 11.62 16.16 2.33
C LYS A 122 11.11 16.25 0.89
N THR A 123 10.55 15.14 0.39
CA THR A 123 10.15 15.01 -1.03
C THR A 123 8.83 15.74 -1.32
N TYR A 124 7.89 15.76 -0.37
CA TYR A 124 6.54 16.30 -0.56
C TYR A 124 6.18 17.42 0.43
N PRO A 125 6.87 18.57 0.38
CA PRO A 125 6.57 19.69 1.27
C PRO A 125 5.33 20.45 0.78
N ALA A 126 4.13 19.98 1.14
CA ALA A 126 2.87 20.60 0.71
C ALA A 126 1.97 20.95 1.92
N PRO A 127 1.27 22.10 1.91
CA PRO A 127 0.30 22.45 2.95
C PRO A 127 -0.80 21.38 3.07
N GLY A 128 -1.09 20.95 4.30
CA GLY A 128 -2.13 19.96 4.57
C GLY A 128 -1.72 18.51 4.27
N LEU A 129 -0.45 18.25 3.91
CA LEU A 129 0.17 16.93 3.79
C LEU A 129 1.20 16.74 4.89
N VAL A 130 1.04 15.72 5.73
CA VAL A 130 1.92 15.44 6.87
C VAL A 130 2.37 14.00 6.84
N PHE A 131 3.67 13.74 7.09
CA PHE A 131 4.20 12.38 7.20
C PHE A 131 4.77 12.12 8.58
N LEU A 132 4.34 11.01 9.19
CA LEU A 132 4.71 10.58 10.53
C LEU A 132 5.23 9.17 10.53
N SER A 133 6.13 8.86 11.46
CA SER A 133 6.42 7.45 11.76
C SER A 133 5.51 6.94 12.88
N GLY A 134 5.09 5.66 12.75
CA GLY A 134 4.25 5.05 13.76
C GLY A 134 3.91 3.59 13.45
N ASP A 135 3.39 2.93 14.46
CA ASP A 135 2.97 1.54 14.36
C ASP A 135 1.49 1.44 13.97
N ALA A 136 1.18 0.78 12.87
CA ALA A 136 -0.19 0.51 12.43
C ALA A 136 -1.03 -0.24 13.49
N GLU A 137 -0.36 -1.01 14.36
CA GLU A 137 -1.00 -1.77 15.44
C GLU A 137 -1.15 -0.96 16.75
N ALA A 138 -0.70 0.32 16.76
CA ALA A 138 -0.81 1.28 17.87
C ALA A 138 -0.72 2.71 17.31
N LEU A 139 -1.77 3.17 16.65
CA LEU A 139 -1.80 4.45 15.93
C LEU A 139 -1.69 5.65 16.88
N PRO A 140 -0.78 6.62 16.64
CA PRO A 140 -0.56 7.77 17.51
C PRO A 140 -1.62 8.87 17.33
N PHE A 141 -2.88 8.48 17.16
CA PHE A 141 -3.99 9.41 16.95
C PHE A 141 -5.11 9.18 17.96
N GLY A 142 -5.83 10.24 18.27
CA GLY A 142 -7.04 10.17 19.08
C GLY A 142 -8.18 9.38 18.40
N ASN A 143 -9.19 9.01 19.17
CA ASN A 143 -10.39 8.37 18.63
C ASN A 143 -11.08 9.30 17.63
N GLN A 144 -11.68 8.72 16.57
CA GLN A 144 -12.51 9.45 15.60
C GLN A 144 -11.82 10.67 14.95
N SER A 145 -10.52 10.51 14.65
CA SER A 145 -9.67 11.58 14.10
C SER A 145 -9.80 11.71 12.58
N PHE A 146 -10.21 10.66 11.88
CA PHE A 146 -10.22 10.61 10.42
C PHE A 146 -11.58 10.23 9.87
N ASP A 147 -11.87 10.74 8.67
CA ASP A 147 -13.08 10.48 7.92
C ASP A 147 -12.87 9.30 6.94
N VAL A 148 -11.65 9.20 6.37
CA VAL A 148 -11.25 8.13 5.45
C VAL A 148 -9.87 7.60 5.81
N ILE A 149 -9.70 6.29 5.79
CA ILE A 149 -8.40 5.62 5.97
C ILE A 149 -8.11 4.77 4.74
N LEU A 150 -6.89 4.89 4.20
CA LEU A 150 -6.37 4.02 3.15
C LEU A 150 -5.30 3.06 3.73
N ASN A 151 -5.27 1.84 3.19
CA ASN A 151 -4.18 0.90 3.41
C ASN A 151 -3.93 0.13 2.12
N VAL A 152 -2.80 0.41 1.48
CA VAL A 152 -2.43 -0.13 0.18
C VAL A 152 -1.15 -0.96 0.32
N GLU A 153 -1.21 -2.24 -0.02
CA GLU A 153 -0.06 -3.20 -0.03
C GLU A 153 0.82 -3.14 1.23
N SER A 154 0.22 -3.05 2.39
CA SER A 154 0.96 -2.86 3.64
C SER A 154 0.58 -3.88 4.72
N SER A 155 -0.69 -4.25 4.81
CA SER A 155 -1.20 -5.10 5.90
C SER A 155 -0.65 -6.54 5.89
N HIS A 156 -0.17 -7.04 4.75
CA HIS A 156 0.51 -8.33 4.67
C HIS A 156 1.84 -8.36 5.46
N CYS A 157 2.33 -7.17 5.86
CA CYS A 157 3.51 -7.00 6.69
C CYS A 157 3.22 -6.98 8.19
N TYR A 158 1.96 -6.82 8.61
CA TYR A 158 1.61 -6.64 10.02
C TYR A 158 1.64 -7.96 10.79
N SER A 159 1.97 -7.87 12.08
CA SER A 159 2.07 -9.06 12.93
C SER A 159 0.72 -9.47 13.50
N HIS A 160 -0.14 -8.48 13.81
CA HIS A 160 -1.42 -8.67 14.48
C HIS A 160 -2.53 -7.92 13.74
N MET A 161 -3.08 -8.53 12.70
CA MET A 161 -4.12 -7.93 11.86
C MET A 161 -5.35 -7.45 12.68
N LYS A 162 -5.76 -8.21 13.70
CA LYS A 162 -6.88 -7.81 14.59
C LYS A 162 -6.59 -6.51 15.35
N LYS A 163 -5.34 -6.32 15.83
CA LYS A 163 -4.95 -5.04 16.48
C LYS A 163 -5.01 -3.88 15.50
N PHE A 164 -4.44 -4.06 14.32
CA PHE A 164 -4.50 -3.06 13.24
C PHE A 164 -5.93 -2.66 12.93
N LEU A 165 -6.83 -3.62 12.70
CA LEU A 165 -8.24 -3.34 12.40
C LEU A 165 -8.97 -2.66 13.57
N GLY A 166 -8.63 -3.01 14.82
CA GLY A 166 -9.11 -2.31 16.02
C GLY A 166 -8.69 -0.85 16.04
N GLU A 167 -7.44 -0.54 15.70
CA GLU A 167 -6.93 0.83 15.61
C GLU A 167 -7.59 1.60 14.46
N VAL A 168 -7.73 0.98 13.27
CA VAL A 168 -8.48 1.58 12.15
C VAL A 168 -9.88 1.98 12.61
N ARG A 169 -10.63 1.05 13.22
CA ARG A 169 -11.98 1.33 13.73
C ARG A 169 -11.99 2.41 14.80
N ARG A 170 -10.99 2.44 15.69
CA ARG A 170 -10.87 3.43 16.76
C ARG A 170 -10.70 4.85 16.23
N VAL A 171 -9.78 5.03 15.27
CA VAL A 171 -9.43 6.36 14.76
C VAL A 171 -10.38 6.85 13.66
N LEU A 172 -11.17 5.97 13.03
CA LEU A 172 -12.27 6.36 12.14
C LEU A 172 -13.42 6.99 12.92
N ARG A 173 -14.04 8.02 12.34
CA ARG A 173 -15.33 8.57 12.80
C ARG A 173 -16.48 7.59 12.52
N PRO A 174 -17.56 7.64 13.28
CA PRO A 174 -18.81 7.00 12.86
C PRO A 174 -19.19 7.45 11.44
N GLY A 175 -19.59 6.51 10.59
CA GLY A 175 -19.85 6.75 9.17
C GLY A 175 -18.62 6.86 8.28
N GLY A 176 -17.40 6.90 8.84
CA GLY A 176 -16.14 6.98 8.08
C GLY A 176 -15.81 5.70 7.32
N TYR A 177 -14.91 5.81 6.34
CA TYR A 177 -14.59 4.73 5.41
C TYR A 177 -13.18 4.20 5.57
N PHE A 178 -13.03 2.89 5.42
CA PHE A 178 -11.75 2.20 5.32
C PHE A 178 -11.60 1.59 3.92
N LEU A 179 -10.65 2.10 3.16
CA LEU A 179 -10.29 1.67 1.81
C LEU A 179 -9.06 0.78 1.89
N PHE A 180 -9.21 -0.45 1.46
CA PHE A 180 -8.20 -1.49 1.64
C PHE A 180 -7.87 -2.16 0.31
N ALA A 181 -6.59 -2.21 -0.05
CA ALA A 181 -6.10 -2.97 -1.18
C ALA A 181 -4.84 -3.73 -0.81
N ASP A 182 -4.90 -5.05 -0.85
CA ASP A 182 -3.76 -5.90 -0.50
C ASP A 182 -3.93 -7.31 -1.07
N PHE A 183 -2.85 -8.06 -1.07
CA PHE A 183 -2.83 -9.43 -1.56
C PHE A 183 -2.54 -10.44 -0.44
N ARG A 184 -3.02 -11.65 -0.65
CA ARG A 184 -2.71 -12.82 0.19
C ARG A 184 -2.56 -14.06 -0.66
N ASP A 185 -1.79 -14.99 -0.15
CA ASP A 185 -1.82 -16.35 -0.65
C ASP A 185 -3.21 -16.94 -0.47
N ARG A 186 -3.63 -17.79 -1.40
CA ARG A 186 -4.99 -18.32 -1.43
C ARG A 186 -5.39 -19.02 -0.13
N GLU A 187 -4.46 -19.72 0.49
CA GLU A 187 -4.63 -20.38 1.79
C GLU A 187 -4.88 -19.43 2.97
N HIS A 188 -4.56 -18.14 2.83
CA HIS A 188 -4.74 -17.12 3.86
C HIS A 188 -5.91 -16.16 3.59
N LEU A 189 -6.63 -16.34 2.48
CA LEU A 189 -7.75 -15.44 2.12
C LEU A 189 -8.93 -15.58 3.07
N ASP A 190 -9.26 -16.79 3.50
CA ASP A 190 -10.37 -17.03 4.42
C ASP A 190 -10.06 -16.42 5.79
N LEU A 191 -8.82 -16.58 6.27
CA LEU A 191 -8.37 -15.94 7.51
C LEU A 191 -8.43 -14.41 7.42
N LEU A 192 -7.99 -13.82 6.30
CA LEU A 192 -8.10 -12.37 6.09
C LEU A 192 -9.57 -11.94 6.11
N GLN A 193 -10.45 -12.67 5.43
CA GLN A 193 -11.88 -12.35 5.37
C GLN A 193 -12.52 -12.43 6.77
N GLU A 194 -12.22 -13.46 7.54
CA GLU A 194 -12.67 -13.62 8.94
C GLU A 194 -12.23 -12.42 9.79
N GLN A 195 -10.93 -12.05 9.69
CA GLN A 195 -10.38 -10.93 10.45
C GLN A 195 -11.04 -9.60 10.09
N LEU A 196 -11.28 -9.35 8.80
CA LEU A 196 -11.95 -8.15 8.32
C LEU A 196 -13.42 -8.09 8.78
N GLN A 197 -14.15 -9.20 8.70
CA GLN A 197 -15.54 -9.29 9.20
C GLN A 197 -15.62 -9.08 10.71
N SER A 198 -14.65 -9.62 11.47
CA SER A 198 -14.60 -9.46 12.93
C SER A 198 -14.23 -8.04 13.39
N SER A 199 -13.87 -7.14 12.47
CA SER A 199 -13.52 -5.73 12.80
C SER A 199 -14.71 -4.91 13.31
N GLY A 200 -15.95 -5.36 13.09
CA GLY A 200 -17.16 -4.60 13.40
C GLY A 200 -17.41 -3.42 12.45
N MET A 201 -16.73 -3.39 11.30
CA MET A 201 -17.02 -2.48 10.18
C MET A 201 -17.92 -3.18 9.15
N ILE A 202 -18.75 -2.43 8.46
CA ILE A 202 -19.67 -2.94 7.42
C ILE A 202 -18.90 -3.00 6.11
N GLN A 203 -18.78 -4.18 5.51
CA GLN A 203 -18.21 -4.34 4.17
C GLN A 203 -19.22 -3.87 3.10
N LEU A 204 -18.89 -2.79 2.38
CA LEU A 204 -19.74 -2.24 1.32
C LEU A 204 -19.39 -2.82 -0.05
N LYS A 205 -18.10 -3.04 -0.32
CA LYS A 205 -17.60 -3.56 -1.60
C LYS A 205 -16.44 -4.52 -1.39
N LYS A 206 -16.39 -5.56 -2.22
CA LYS A 206 -15.24 -6.47 -2.33
C LYS A 206 -15.05 -6.83 -3.80
N THR A 207 -13.85 -6.59 -4.31
CA THR A 207 -13.50 -6.88 -5.71
C THR A 207 -12.18 -7.64 -5.73
N ASN A 208 -12.11 -8.70 -6.51
CA ASN A 208 -10.84 -9.35 -6.83
C ASN A 208 -10.24 -8.63 -8.04
N ILE A 209 -9.15 -7.90 -7.80
CA ILE A 209 -8.46 -7.10 -8.82
C ILE A 209 -7.16 -7.76 -9.30
N THR A 210 -7.00 -9.06 -9.10
CA THR A 210 -5.76 -9.78 -9.46
C THR A 210 -5.42 -9.63 -10.94
N ALA A 211 -6.41 -9.72 -11.84
CA ALA A 211 -6.18 -9.57 -13.28
C ALA A 211 -5.68 -8.16 -13.64
N ASN A 212 -6.24 -7.14 -13.00
CA ASN A 212 -5.86 -5.74 -13.19
C ASN A 212 -4.41 -5.46 -12.70
N VAL A 213 -4.03 -6.08 -11.58
CA VAL A 213 -2.66 -5.99 -11.05
C VAL A 213 -1.68 -6.74 -11.95
N ILE A 214 -2.03 -7.91 -12.46
CA ILE A 214 -1.20 -8.63 -13.43
C ILE A 214 -0.96 -7.78 -14.68
N ALA A 215 -2.01 -7.15 -15.23
CA ALA A 215 -1.90 -6.27 -16.39
C ALA A 215 -0.93 -5.09 -16.12
N ALA A 216 -1.01 -4.50 -14.92
CA ALA A 216 -0.10 -3.42 -14.51
C ALA A 216 1.36 -3.90 -14.37
N LEU A 217 1.58 -5.09 -13.77
CA LEU A 217 2.92 -5.67 -13.66
C LEU A 217 3.54 -5.97 -15.03
N GLU A 218 2.73 -6.40 -15.99
CA GLU A 218 3.16 -6.67 -17.37
C GLU A 218 3.49 -5.36 -18.12
N ALA A 219 2.64 -4.35 -17.99
CA ALA A 219 2.84 -3.04 -18.63
C ALA A 219 4.08 -2.30 -18.10
N ASP A 220 4.29 -2.29 -16.79
CA ASP A 220 5.40 -1.59 -16.13
C ASP A 220 6.71 -2.39 -16.14
N HIS A 221 6.72 -3.63 -16.65
CA HIS A 221 7.85 -4.55 -16.51
C HIS A 221 9.17 -3.94 -16.97
N SER A 222 9.18 -3.42 -18.20
CA SER A 222 10.41 -2.91 -18.83
C SER A 222 10.94 -1.65 -18.11
N ALA A 223 10.05 -0.75 -17.71
CA ALA A 223 10.41 0.46 -16.99
C ALA A 223 10.98 0.14 -15.60
N LYS A 224 10.29 -0.71 -14.82
CA LYS A 224 10.74 -1.16 -13.50
C LYS A 224 12.06 -1.94 -13.58
N LEU A 225 12.23 -2.81 -14.58
CA LEU A 225 13.47 -3.56 -14.81
C LEU A 225 14.63 -2.61 -15.10
N GLY A 226 14.43 -1.61 -15.97
CA GLY A 226 15.43 -0.59 -16.30
C GLY A 226 15.86 0.21 -15.08
N LEU A 227 14.89 0.71 -14.29
CA LEU A 227 15.13 1.44 -13.05
C LEU A 227 15.95 0.60 -12.05
N ILE A 228 15.52 -0.63 -11.78
CA ILE A 228 16.21 -1.50 -10.82
C ILE A 228 17.65 -1.82 -11.28
N ARG A 229 17.87 -2.07 -12.57
CA ARG A 229 19.22 -2.34 -13.09
C ARG A 229 20.15 -1.14 -12.96
N ARG A 230 19.63 0.08 -13.10
CA ARG A 230 20.40 1.32 -12.98
C ARG A 230 20.74 1.63 -11.52
N GLU A 231 19.78 1.42 -10.61
CA GLU A 231 19.85 1.97 -9.27
C GLU A 231 20.21 0.92 -8.18
N ALA A 232 19.85 -0.35 -8.38
CA ALA A 232 20.07 -1.36 -7.35
C ALA A 232 21.48 -1.98 -7.37
N PRO A 233 22.08 -2.29 -6.21
CA PRO A 233 23.34 -3.02 -6.15
C PRO A 233 23.22 -4.37 -6.85
N ARG A 234 24.25 -4.74 -7.62
CA ARG A 234 24.25 -6.01 -8.39
C ARG A 234 23.91 -7.24 -7.54
N LEU A 235 24.42 -7.30 -6.30
CA LEU A 235 24.14 -8.40 -5.37
C LEU A 235 22.70 -8.47 -4.90
N LEU A 236 21.92 -7.37 -4.99
CA LEU A 236 20.56 -7.26 -4.51
C LEU A 236 19.53 -7.25 -5.65
N LEU A 237 19.93 -7.27 -6.92
CA LEU A 237 19.04 -7.22 -8.07
C LEU A 237 17.89 -8.22 -7.97
N LYS A 238 18.18 -9.49 -7.63
CA LYS A 238 17.15 -10.52 -7.50
C LYS A 238 16.12 -10.18 -6.41
N LEU A 239 16.55 -9.60 -5.29
CA LEU A 239 15.67 -9.15 -4.22
C LEU A 239 14.74 -8.04 -4.71
N PHE A 240 15.28 -7.04 -5.41
CA PHE A 240 14.50 -5.95 -5.96
C PHE A 240 13.52 -6.41 -7.06
N TYR A 241 13.91 -7.37 -7.91
CA TYR A 241 13.01 -7.96 -8.90
C TYR A 241 11.81 -8.65 -8.24
N GLU A 242 12.06 -9.49 -7.22
CA GLU A 242 10.99 -10.14 -6.44
C GLU A 242 10.09 -9.14 -5.72
N PHE A 243 10.69 -8.09 -5.16
CA PHE A 243 9.95 -7.02 -4.48
C PHE A 243 9.06 -6.23 -5.43
N ALA A 244 9.57 -5.87 -6.61
CA ALA A 244 8.82 -5.13 -7.63
C ALA A 244 7.79 -5.98 -8.38
N GLY A 245 7.76 -7.29 -8.15
CA GLY A 245 6.82 -8.20 -8.81
C GLY A 245 7.05 -8.34 -10.32
N LEU A 246 8.30 -8.20 -10.79
CA LEU A 246 8.60 -8.28 -12.22
C LEU A 246 8.09 -9.59 -12.84
N VAL A 247 7.74 -9.53 -14.12
CA VAL A 247 7.34 -10.73 -14.90
C VAL A 247 8.38 -11.85 -14.74
N GLY A 248 7.90 -13.05 -14.41
CA GLY A 248 8.74 -14.22 -14.15
C GLY A 248 9.19 -14.41 -12.70
N THR A 249 8.98 -13.43 -11.81
CA THR A 249 9.25 -13.56 -10.37
C THR A 249 8.26 -14.52 -9.69
N ARG A 250 8.57 -14.91 -8.46
CA ARG A 250 7.71 -15.80 -7.68
C ARG A 250 6.33 -15.19 -7.42
N VAL A 251 6.27 -13.91 -7.04
CA VAL A 251 5.01 -13.23 -6.73
C VAL A 251 4.14 -13.11 -7.97
N TYR A 252 4.72 -12.71 -9.12
CA TYR A 252 4.02 -12.66 -10.40
C TYR A 252 3.42 -14.03 -10.79
N LYS A 253 4.23 -15.11 -10.72
CA LYS A 253 3.77 -16.46 -11.00
C LYS A 253 2.63 -16.90 -10.08
N ARG A 254 2.67 -16.55 -8.79
CA ARG A 254 1.60 -16.87 -7.84
C ARG A 254 0.26 -16.22 -8.21
N PHE A 255 0.28 -14.97 -8.71
CA PHE A 255 -0.92 -14.34 -9.24
C PHE A 255 -1.42 -15.04 -10.51
N LYS A 256 -0.54 -15.28 -11.48
CA LYS A 256 -0.90 -15.95 -12.75
C LYS A 256 -1.46 -17.36 -12.54
N GLU A 257 -0.94 -18.09 -11.58
CA GLU A 257 -1.35 -19.46 -11.23
C GLU A 257 -2.55 -19.50 -10.25
N GLY A 258 -3.11 -18.36 -9.87
CA GLY A 258 -4.21 -18.28 -8.90
C GLY A 258 -3.85 -18.72 -7.48
N LYS A 259 -2.55 -18.83 -7.15
CA LYS A 259 -2.04 -19.17 -5.81
C LYS A 259 -2.04 -17.99 -4.84
N ALA A 260 -2.18 -16.78 -5.36
CA ALA A 260 -2.40 -15.56 -4.58
C ALA A 260 -3.52 -14.74 -5.25
N ALA A 261 -4.22 -13.94 -4.47
CA ALA A 261 -5.21 -13.01 -4.97
C ALA A 261 -5.01 -11.62 -4.39
N TYR A 262 -5.28 -10.61 -5.19
CA TYR A 262 -5.27 -9.22 -4.82
C TYR A 262 -6.70 -8.73 -4.67
N LEU A 263 -7.04 -8.20 -3.49
CA LEU A 263 -8.38 -7.76 -3.13
C LEU A 263 -8.42 -6.25 -2.94
N SER A 264 -9.48 -5.63 -3.44
CA SER A 264 -9.89 -4.26 -3.14
C SER A 264 -11.19 -4.31 -2.36
N LEU A 265 -11.22 -3.67 -1.18
CA LEU A 265 -12.38 -3.69 -0.30
C LEU A 265 -12.67 -2.29 0.23
N VAL A 266 -13.95 -2.01 0.41
CA VAL A 266 -14.46 -0.79 1.03
C VAL A 266 -15.28 -1.18 2.25
N PHE A 267 -14.91 -0.61 3.38
CA PHE A 267 -15.64 -0.76 4.64
C PHE A 267 -16.15 0.58 5.14
N GLN A 268 -17.22 0.55 5.88
CA GLN A 268 -17.74 1.72 6.61
C GLN A 268 -17.85 1.40 8.09
N LYS A 269 -17.38 2.31 8.94
CA LYS A 269 -17.68 2.24 10.37
C LYS A 269 -19.15 2.57 10.58
N PRO A 270 -19.94 1.76 11.32
CA PRO A 270 -21.33 2.09 11.61
C PRO A 270 -21.50 3.52 12.11
N ALA A 271 -22.55 4.19 11.67
CA ALA A 271 -23.00 5.43 12.29
C ALA A 271 -23.38 5.13 13.76
N ALA A 272 -23.15 6.08 14.66
CA ALA A 272 -23.47 5.92 16.07
C ALA A 272 -24.97 5.84 16.30
#